data_46055fd52953ee58f049b424c76fa51d
#
_entry.id   46055fd52953ee58f049b424c76fa51d
#
_cell.length_a   1.000
_cell.length_b   1.000
_cell.length_c   1.000
_cell.angle_alpha   90.00
_cell.angle_beta   90.00
_cell.angle_gamma   90.00
#
_symmetry.space_group_name_H-M   'P 1'
#
loop_
_entity.id
_entity.type
_entity.pdbx_description
1 polymer ?
#
loop_
_entity_poly.entity_id
_entity_poly.type
_entity_poly.pdbx_seq_one_letter_code
_entity_poly.pdbx_strand_id
1 'polypeptide(L)'
;MNGMTRRERQFTDIQEIIKILNKSKVLHLGLVDGDEPYVVPMNYGYIMEDGKLTIYLHGANRGRKLDLIRANPKVFYELDCDIVPFEGDIACEYGITYASVMGRGLAEIVEDTEEKKFALSALMKTQTGKDFEFEEKMTKIVTIIKINTLEYTAKHRPAPKK
;
A
#
# COMPACT_ATOMS: atom_id res chain seq x y z
N MET A 1 13.81 7.28 7.93
CA MET A 1 14.49 6.89 6.66
C MET A 1 15.62 7.87 6.37
N ASN A 2 16.80 7.38 5.97
CA ASN A 2 17.86 8.26 5.46
C ASN A 2 17.33 9.06 4.26
N GLY A 3 17.73 10.34 4.18
CA GLY A 3 17.13 11.33 3.31
C GLY A 3 16.95 10.90 1.86
N MET A 4 15.81 11.25 1.33
CA MET A 4 15.39 10.97 -0.05
C MET A 4 16.29 11.70 -1.06
N THR A 5 16.78 11.00 -2.11
CA THR A 5 17.74 11.54 -3.09
C THR A 5 17.13 12.59 -4.02
N ARG A 6 15.85 12.52 -4.34
CA ARG A 6 15.11 13.47 -5.18
C ARG A 6 14.05 14.19 -4.36
N ARG A 7 14.51 15.07 -3.45
CA ARG A 7 13.63 15.78 -2.50
C ARG A 7 12.62 16.68 -3.19
N GLU A 8 12.94 17.24 -4.34
CA GLU A 8 12.06 18.08 -5.16
C GLU A 8 10.79 17.36 -5.65
N ARG A 9 10.80 16.03 -5.59
CA ARG A 9 9.64 15.19 -5.97
C ARG A 9 8.80 14.77 -4.78
N GLN A 10 9.28 15.02 -3.57
CA GLN A 10 8.55 14.67 -2.35
C GLN A 10 7.46 15.70 -2.07
N PHE A 11 6.35 15.23 -1.57
CA PHE A 11 5.27 16.06 -1.04
C PHE A 11 4.68 15.41 0.21
N THR A 12 4.00 16.23 1.01
CA THR A 12 3.42 15.85 2.30
C THR A 12 1.95 16.20 2.42
N ASP A 13 1.36 16.74 1.36
CA ASP A 13 -0.06 17.06 1.32
C ASP A 13 -0.88 15.77 1.41
N ILE A 14 -1.65 15.64 2.49
CA ILE A 14 -2.46 14.46 2.80
C ILE A 14 -3.52 14.21 1.71
N GLN A 15 -4.10 15.27 1.14
CA GLN A 15 -5.12 15.11 0.09
C GLN A 15 -4.52 14.54 -1.21
N GLU A 16 -3.31 14.97 -1.56
CA GLU A 16 -2.59 14.40 -2.70
C GLU A 16 -2.18 12.94 -2.45
N ILE A 17 -1.76 12.60 -1.22
CA ILE A 17 -1.46 11.22 -0.83
C ILE A 17 -2.72 10.33 -0.91
N ILE A 18 -3.87 10.82 -0.44
CA ILE A 18 -5.16 10.14 -0.54
C ILE A 18 -5.54 9.87 -2.00
N LYS A 19 -5.26 10.79 -2.92
CA LYS A 19 -5.49 10.56 -4.36
C LYS A 19 -4.68 9.38 -4.89
N ILE A 20 -3.42 9.25 -4.50
CA ILE A 20 -2.57 8.12 -4.89
C ILE A 20 -3.14 6.82 -4.29
N LEU A 21 -3.46 6.81 -2.99
CA LEU A 21 -4.04 5.66 -2.31
C LEU A 21 -5.37 5.19 -2.94
N ASN A 22 -6.19 6.10 -3.45
CA ASN A 22 -7.42 5.74 -4.14
C ASN A 22 -7.20 5.25 -5.59
N LYS A 23 -6.16 5.76 -6.25
CA LYS A 23 -5.88 5.47 -7.66
C LYS A 23 -5.10 4.19 -7.85
N SER A 24 -4.11 3.92 -7.01
CA SER A 24 -3.38 2.66 -6.98
C SER A 24 -4.32 1.52 -6.60
N LYS A 25 -4.14 0.35 -7.20
CA LYS A 25 -5.00 -0.83 -6.95
C LYS A 25 -4.22 -2.01 -6.39
N VAL A 26 -2.91 -1.96 -6.51
CA VAL A 26 -1.99 -2.98 -6.04
C VAL A 26 -0.97 -2.33 -5.11
N LEU A 27 -0.70 -3.01 -4.02
CA LEU A 27 0.36 -2.72 -3.07
C LEU A 27 1.39 -3.87 -3.14
N HIS A 28 2.64 -3.54 -3.25
CA HIS A 28 3.75 -4.49 -3.17
C HIS A 28 4.22 -4.60 -1.71
N LEU A 29 3.89 -5.72 -1.08
CA LEU A 29 4.25 -5.99 0.31
C LEU A 29 5.61 -6.67 0.38
N GLY A 30 6.58 -6.00 0.97
CA GLY A 30 7.92 -6.51 1.26
C GLY A 30 7.98 -7.13 2.66
N LEU A 31 8.43 -8.37 2.72
CA LEU A 31 8.62 -9.20 3.91
C LEU A 31 10.07 -9.72 3.94
N VAL A 32 10.48 -10.24 5.07
CA VAL A 32 11.80 -10.86 5.24
C VAL A 32 11.62 -12.35 5.54
N ASP A 33 12.28 -13.19 4.76
CA ASP A 33 12.30 -14.64 4.92
C ASP A 33 13.73 -15.09 5.28
N GLY A 34 14.02 -15.19 6.58
CA GLY A 34 15.38 -15.36 7.06
C GLY A 34 16.22 -14.10 6.78
N ASP A 35 17.14 -14.21 5.84
CA ASP A 35 18.00 -13.12 5.33
C ASP A 35 17.62 -12.65 3.92
N GLU A 36 16.61 -13.28 3.30
CA GLU A 36 16.17 -12.95 1.94
C GLU A 36 14.93 -12.05 1.92
N PRO A 37 14.85 -11.07 1.01
CA PRO A 37 13.65 -10.30 0.79
C PRO A 37 12.59 -11.14 0.05
N TYR A 38 11.34 -11.00 0.47
CA TYR A 38 10.19 -11.60 -0.20
C TYR A 38 9.15 -10.53 -0.49
N VAL A 39 8.75 -10.36 -1.75
CA VAL A 39 7.77 -9.36 -2.19
C VAL A 39 6.56 -10.03 -2.81
N VAL A 40 5.37 -9.56 -2.42
CA VAL A 40 4.10 -10.07 -2.96
C VAL A 40 3.15 -8.92 -3.30
N PRO A 41 2.55 -8.90 -4.51
CA PRO A 41 1.53 -7.93 -4.87
C PRO A 41 0.19 -8.31 -4.21
N MET A 42 -0.52 -7.30 -3.67
CA MET A 42 -1.81 -7.50 -3.01
C MET A 42 -2.77 -6.34 -3.28
N ASN A 43 -4.07 -6.65 -3.36
CA ASN A 43 -5.08 -5.61 -3.22
C ASN A 43 -5.09 -5.12 -1.78
N TYR A 44 -5.50 -3.89 -1.59
CA TYR A 44 -5.53 -3.26 -0.28
C TYR A 44 -6.71 -2.34 -0.08
N GLY A 45 -7.03 -2.10 1.16
CA GLY A 45 -7.81 -0.98 1.65
C GLY A 45 -6.97 -0.15 2.62
N TYR A 46 -7.37 1.06 2.89
CA TYR A 46 -6.67 1.92 3.82
C TYR A 46 -7.63 2.79 4.63
N ILE A 47 -7.13 3.25 5.78
CA ILE A 47 -7.72 4.31 6.59
C ILE A 47 -6.65 5.39 6.79
N MET A 48 -7.02 6.64 6.58
CA MET A 48 -6.18 7.80 6.85
C MET A 48 -6.87 8.68 7.88
N GLU A 49 -6.37 8.71 9.10
CA GLU A 49 -6.93 9.48 10.21
C GLU A 49 -5.80 10.30 10.87
N ASP A 50 -5.96 11.60 10.92
CA ASP A 50 -4.98 12.53 11.51
C ASP A 50 -3.54 12.32 11.02
N GLY A 51 -3.38 12.02 9.73
CA GLY A 51 -2.09 11.74 9.12
C GLY A 51 -1.52 10.35 9.44
N LYS A 52 -2.23 9.52 10.18
CA LYS A 52 -1.89 8.11 10.44
C LYS A 52 -2.49 7.22 9.36
N LEU A 53 -1.65 6.45 8.71
CA LEU A 53 -2.05 5.52 7.65
C LEU A 53 -2.08 4.09 8.19
N THR A 54 -3.26 3.48 8.13
CA THR A 54 -3.45 2.05 8.37
C THR A 54 -3.81 1.37 7.04
N ILE A 55 -3.16 0.25 6.73
CA ILE A 55 -3.43 -0.53 5.53
C ILE A 55 -4.01 -1.87 5.92
N TYR A 56 -5.04 -2.29 5.21
CA TYR A 56 -5.67 -3.60 5.33
C TYR A 56 -5.48 -4.40 4.05
N LEU A 57 -5.00 -5.64 4.21
CA LEU A 57 -4.84 -6.60 3.14
C LEU A 57 -5.68 -7.84 3.45
N HIS A 58 -6.08 -8.58 2.42
CA HIS A 58 -6.75 -9.86 2.62
C HIS A 58 -6.03 -10.97 1.87
N GLY A 59 -6.21 -12.18 2.32
CA GLY A 59 -5.65 -13.36 1.68
C GLY A 59 -6.28 -14.66 2.15
N ALA A 60 -5.79 -15.78 1.61
CA ALA A 60 -6.19 -17.11 2.09
C ALA A 60 -5.76 -17.32 3.55
N ASN A 61 -6.44 -18.21 4.25
CA ASN A 61 -6.19 -18.52 5.67
C ASN A 61 -4.84 -19.21 5.94
N ARG A 62 -4.05 -19.49 4.90
CA ARG A 62 -2.71 -20.11 4.98
C ARG A 62 -1.81 -19.60 3.87
N GLY A 63 -0.51 -19.69 4.07
CA GLY A 63 0.50 -19.40 3.05
C GLY A 63 1.71 -18.66 3.61
N ARG A 64 2.82 -18.70 2.84
CA ARG A 64 4.15 -18.20 3.21
C ARG A 64 4.12 -16.79 3.82
N LYS A 65 3.38 -15.85 3.24
CA LYS A 65 3.30 -14.48 3.77
C LYS A 65 2.78 -14.39 5.21
N LEU A 66 1.81 -15.25 5.58
CA LEU A 66 1.27 -15.26 6.94
C LEU A 66 2.29 -15.82 7.94
N ASP A 67 3.04 -16.85 7.51
CA ASP A 67 4.09 -17.45 8.35
C ASP A 67 5.23 -16.46 8.57
N LEU A 68 5.62 -15.71 7.51
CA LEU A 68 6.63 -14.67 7.61
C LEU A 68 6.21 -13.51 8.53
N ILE A 69 4.95 -13.07 8.44
CA ILE A 69 4.41 -12.02 9.32
C ILE A 69 4.40 -12.47 10.79
N ARG A 70 4.04 -13.73 11.05
CA ARG A 70 4.07 -14.29 12.42
C ARG A 70 5.50 -14.37 12.97
N ALA A 71 6.48 -14.69 12.13
CA ALA A 71 7.88 -14.76 12.51
C ALA A 71 8.51 -13.38 12.66
N ASN A 72 8.17 -12.43 11.80
CA ASN A 72 8.69 -11.07 11.80
C ASN A 72 7.62 -10.08 11.31
N PRO A 73 7.02 -9.27 12.20
CA PRO A 73 5.96 -8.34 11.85
C PRO A 73 6.45 -7.10 11.08
N LYS A 74 7.75 -6.89 10.95
CA LYS A 74 8.31 -5.73 10.25
C LYS A 74 8.09 -5.87 8.75
N VAL A 75 7.42 -4.88 8.16
CA VAL A 75 7.13 -4.86 6.74
C VAL A 75 7.53 -3.54 6.11
N PHE A 76 7.78 -3.60 4.81
CA PHE A 76 7.87 -2.45 3.95
C PHE A 76 6.87 -2.59 2.82
N TYR A 77 6.26 -1.50 2.36
CA TYR A 77 5.33 -1.54 1.24
C TYR A 77 5.56 -0.38 0.28
N GLU A 78 5.14 -0.61 -0.94
CA GLU A 78 5.12 0.37 -2.01
C GLU A 78 3.84 0.21 -2.81
N LEU A 79 3.30 1.33 -3.28
CA LEU A 79 2.21 1.39 -4.25
C LEU A 79 2.41 2.59 -5.16
N ASP A 80 2.00 2.45 -6.43
CA ASP A 80 2.18 3.47 -7.43
C ASP A 80 0.98 3.62 -8.38
N CYS A 81 0.97 4.74 -9.08
CA CYS A 81 0.01 5.04 -10.15
C CYS A 81 0.61 6.08 -11.10
N ASP A 82 -0.16 6.45 -12.13
CA ASP A 82 0.21 7.46 -13.13
C ASP A 82 1.48 7.12 -13.93
N ILE A 83 1.70 5.85 -14.16
CA ILE A 83 2.84 5.31 -14.87
C ILE A 83 2.64 5.52 -16.37
N VAL A 84 3.18 6.62 -16.91
CA VAL A 84 3.05 6.96 -18.34
C VAL A 84 4.42 7.32 -18.90
N PRO A 85 4.94 6.58 -19.89
CA PRO A 85 6.15 6.95 -20.59
C PRO A 85 6.00 8.29 -21.31
N PHE A 86 7.07 9.06 -21.39
CA PHE A 86 7.16 10.27 -22.21
C PHE A 86 8.47 10.28 -23.00
N GLU A 87 8.44 10.93 -24.16
CA GLU A 87 9.53 11.05 -25.10
C GLU A 87 10.26 12.38 -24.94
N GLY A 88 11.50 12.43 -25.39
CA GLY A 88 12.34 13.61 -25.50
C GLY A 88 13.10 13.61 -26.83
N ASP A 89 13.83 14.67 -27.13
CA ASP A 89 14.60 14.80 -28.37
C ASP A 89 15.86 13.94 -28.35
N ILE A 90 16.40 13.66 -27.16
CA ILE A 90 17.57 12.78 -26.96
C ILE A 90 17.28 11.74 -25.88
N ALA A 91 18.01 10.64 -25.89
CA ALA A 91 17.75 9.47 -25.02
C ALA A 91 17.66 9.80 -23.53
N CYS A 92 18.43 10.76 -23.00
CA CYS A 92 18.39 11.15 -21.59
C CYS A 92 17.14 11.97 -21.18
N GLU A 93 16.35 12.41 -22.15
CA GLU A 93 15.10 13.15 -21.92
C GLU A 93 13.88 12.22 -21.90
N TYR A 94 14.02 10.97 -22.35
CA TYR A 94 12.98 9.95 -22.17
C TYR A 94 12.77 9.64 -20.70
N GLY A 95 11.57 9.30 -20.35
CA GLY A 95 11.27 8.94 -18.97
C GLY A 95 9.86 8.47 -18.78
N ILE A 96 9.49 8.37 -17.51
CA ILE A 96 8.17 7.93 -17.08
C ILE A 96 7.64 8.87 -16.01
N THR A 97 6.37 9.24 -16.12
CA THR A 97 5.65 9.87 -15.02
C THR A 97 5.34 8.84 -13.96
N TYR A 98 5.15 9.24 -12.74
CA TYR A 98 4.65 8.37 -11.67
C TYR A 98 4.19 9.19 -10.46
N ALA A 99 3.35 8.58 -9.66
CA ALA A 99 3.06 8.98 -8.29
C ALA A 99 3.12 7.72 -7.42
N SER A 100 3.80 7.79 -6.28
CA SER A 100 3.98 6.61 -5.42
C SER A 100 3.95 6.97 -3.94
N VAL A 101 3.54 5.98 -3.13
CA VAL A 101 3.66 6.00 -1.67
C VAL A 101 4.46 4.78 -1.24
N MET A 102 5.45 5.01 -0.39
CA MET A 102 6.25 3.96 0.22
C MET A 102 6.18 4.10 1.74
N GLY A 103 6.09 2.99 2.44
CA GLY A 103 6.03 3.03 3.90
C GLY A 103 6.57 1.79 4.56
N ARG A 104 6.88 1.92 5.85
CA ARG A 104 7.25 0.81 6.72
C ARG A 104 6.29 0.75 7.90
N GLY A 105 6.05 -0.45 8.39
CA GLY A 105 5.12 -0.65 9.50
C GLY A 105 5.28 -1.99 10.18
N LEU A 106 4.35 -2.24 11.07
CA LEU A 106 4.19 -3.53 11.72
C LEU A 106 2.90 -4.18 11.24
N ALA A 107 3.03 -5.38 10.69
CA ALA A 107 1.89 -6.18 10.24
C ALA A 107 1.40 -7.08 11.36
N GLU A 108 0.10 -7.21 11.50
CA GLU A 108 -0.56 -8.15 12.40
C GLU A 108 -1.72 -8.86 11.70
N ILE A 109 -2.03 -10.07 12.16
CA ILE A 109 -3.19 -10.83 11.69
C ILE A 109 -4.37 -10.44 12.56
N VAL A 110 -5.43 -9.93 11.93
CA VAL A 110 -6.65 -9.52 12.63
C VAL A 110 -7.46 -10.76 12.98
N GLU A 111 -7.79 -10.93 14.25
CA GLU A 111 -8.62 -12.04 14.74
C GLU A 111 -10.06 -11.60 15.02
N ASP A 112 -10.27 -10.35 15.45
CA ASP A 112 -11.59 -9.81 15.80
C ASP A 112 -12.51 -9.73 14.57
N THR A 113 -13.73 -10.27 14.72
CA THR A 113 -14.70 -10.37 13.63
C THR A 113 -15.20 -9.02 13.14
N GLU A 114 -15.41 -8.06 14.03
CA GLU A 114 -15.92 -6.74 13.65
C GLU A 114 -14.81 -5.94 12.93
N GLU A 115 -13.57 -6.05 13.40
CA GLU A 115 -12.43 -5.46 12.70
C GLU A 115 -12.22 -6.11 11.32
N LYS A 116 -12.42 -7.42 11.16
CA LYS A 116 -12.39 -8.08 9.85
C LYS A 116 -13.44 -7.52 8.89
N LYS A 117 -14.68 -7.32 9.35
CA LYS A 117 -15.75 -6.73 8.55
C LYS A 117 -15.38 -5.29 8.13
N PHE A 118 -14.89 -4.51 9.08
CA PHE A 118 -14.44 -3.14 8.83
C PHE A 118 -13.31 -3.09 7.79
N ALA A 119 -12.30 -3.96 7.92
CA ALA A 119 -11.19 -4.07 6.99
C ALA A 119 -11.63 -4.44 5.57
N LEU A 120 -12.57 -5.39 5.44
CA LEU A 120 -13.14 -5.76 4.14
C LEU A 120 -13.94 -4.61 3.52
N SER A 121 -14.71 -3.87 4.32
CA SER A 121 -15.41 -2.67 3.85
C SER A 121 -14.44 -1.58 3.37
N ALA A 122 -13.37 -1.31 4.13
CA ALA A 122 -12.32 -0.37 3.75
C ALA A 122 -11.62 -0.80 2.43
N LEU A 123 -11.35 -2.11 2.28
CA LEU A 123 -10.75 -2.66 1.07
C LEU A 123 -11.68 -2.45 -0.13
N MET A 124 -12.95 -2.81 -0.02
CA MET A 124 -13.90 -2.64 -1.11
C MET A 124 -14.12 -1.17 -1.45
N LYS A 125 -14.17 -0.29 -0.45
CA LYS A 125 -14.26 1.17 -0.67
C LYS A 125 -13.08 1.68 -1.47
N THR A 126 -11.85 1.29 -1.11
CA THR A 126 -10.62 1.67 -1.82
C THR A 126 -10.60 1.12 -3.25
N GLN A 127 -10.98 -0.14 -3.43
CA GLN A 127 -10.88 -0.82 -4.73
C GLN A 127 -11.97 -0.38 -5.71
N THR A 128 -13.19 -0.12 -5.22
CA THR A 128 -14.38 0.08 -6.08
C THR A 128 -15.07 1.44 -5.91
N GLY A 129 -14.76 2.17 -4.84
CA GLY A 129 -15.47 3.39 -4.45
C GLY A 129 -16.85 3.13 -3.82
N LYS A 130 -17.29 1.88 -3.72
CA LYS A 130 -18.61 1.49 -3.22
C LYS A 130 -18.52 0.98 -1.78
N ASP A 131 -19.60 1.14 -1.04
CA ASP A 131 -19.76 0.60 0.30
C ASP A 131 -20.38 -0.80 0.24
N PHE A 132 -19.89 -1.70 1.11
CA PHE A 132 -20.37 -3.07 1.22
C PHE A 132 -20.49 -3.44 2.70
N GLU A 133 -21.51 -4.20 3.01
CA GLU A 133 -21.69 -4.83 4.32
C GLU A 133 -21.21 -6.28 4.25
N PHE A 134 -20.57 -6.75 5.33
CA PHE A 134 -20.04 -8.09 5.42
C PHE A 134 -20.68 -8.86 6.58
N GLU A 135 -21.16 -10.05 6.28
CA GLU A 135 -21.62 -10.98 7.29
C GLU A 135 -20.45 -11.76 7.93
N GLU A 136 -20.62 -12.21 9.15
CA GLU A 136 -19.59 -12.98 9.88
C GLU A 136 -19.07 -14.18 9.07
N LYS A 137 -19.96 -14.90 8.37
CA LYS A 137 -19.54 -16.06 7.55
C LYS A 137 -18.50 -15.67 6.48
N MET A 138 -18.54 -14.45 5.96
CA MET A 138 -17.59 -13.96 4.94
C MET A 138 -16.20 -13.70 5.53
N THR A 139 -16.11 -13.38 6.82
CA THR A 139 -14.82 -13.15 7.50
C THR A 139 -14.07 -14.44 7.80
N LYS A 140 -14.75 -15.59 7.82
CA LYS A 140 -14.15 -16.89 8.15
C LYS A 140 -13.34 -17.49 6.99
N ILE A 141 -13.63 -17.08 5.76
CA ILE A 141 -12.98 -17.63 4.56
C ILE A 141 -11.70 -16.86 4.15
N VAL A 142 -11.38 -15.77 4.83
CA VAL A 142 -10.21 -14.93 4.55
C VAL A 142 -9.46 -14.59 5.82
N THR A 143 -8.16 -14.39 5.67
CA THR A 143 -7.33 -13.76 6.70
C THR A 143 -7.12 -12.30 6.35
N ILE A 144 -7.31 -11.42 7.34
CA ILE A 144 -7.00 -10.00 7.24
C ILE A 144 -5.65 -9.72 7.87
N ILE A 145 -4.82 -8.99 7.14
CA ILE A 145 -3.56 -8.47 7.62
C ILE A 145 -3.73 -6.95 7.77
N LYS A 146 -3.45 -6.43 8.95
CA LYS A 146 -3.42 -4.99 9.25
C LYS A 146 -1.97 -4.54 9.33
N ILE A 147 -1.64 -3.45 8.66
CA ILE A 147 -0.33 -2.81 8.76
C ILE A 147 -0.49 -1.47 9.46
N ASN A 148 0.04 -1.38 10.67
CA ASN A 148 0.18 -0.13 11.39
C ASN A 148 1.41 0.60 10.85
N THR A 149 1.19 1.59 9.99
CA THR A 149 2.27 2.35 9.36
C THR A 149 2.98 3.22 10.38
N LEU A 150 4.29 3.06 10.48
CA LEU A 150 5.15 3.85 11.36
C LEU A 150 5.68 5.11 10.67
N GLU A 151 5.93 5.00 9.37
CA GLU A 151 6.49 6.06 8.56
C GLU A 151 6.15 5.81 7.09
N TYR A 152 5.79 6.86 6.38
CA TYR A 152 5.57 6.81 4.93
C TYR A 152 6.09 8.05 4.23
N THR A 153 6.33 7.94 2.94
CA THR A 153 6.76 9.03 2.05
C THR A 153 5.99 8.95 0.75
N ALA A 154 5.74 10.11 0.15
CA ALA A 154 5.11 10.20 -1.15
C ALA A 154 5.98 10.98 -2.13
N LYS A 155 5.96 10.55 -3.38
CA LYS A 155 6.68 11.16 -4.50
C LYS A 155 5.82 11.22 -5.75
N HIS A 156 6.06 12.24 -6.58
CA HIS A 156 5.58 12.24 -7.94
C HIS A 156 6.64 12.77 -8.92
N ARG A 157 6.54 12.34 -10.15
CA ARG A 157 7.22 12.92 -11.31
C ARG A 157 6.20 13.27 -12.38
N PRO A 158 5.86 14.56 -12.56
CA PRO A 158 4.99 14.98 -13.66
C PRO A 158 5.73 14.87 -15.00
N ALA A 159 5.00 14.92 -16.10
CA ALA A 159 5.60 15.10 -17.42
C ALA A 159 6.39 16.42 -17.48
N PRO A 160 7.50 16.48 -18.24
CA PRO A 160 8.18 17.74 -18.51
C PRO A 160 7.22 18.76 -19.08
N LYS A 161 7.34 20.01 -18.64
CA LYS A 161 6.65 21.13 -19.33
C LYS A 161 7.30 21.31 -20.70
N LYS A 162 6.52 21.22 -21.76
CA LYS A 162 6.94 21.61 -23.11
C LYS A 162 7.19 23.10 -23.18
#